data_a01a8aab2174c580cedcc08320b3ba86
#
_entry.id   a01a8aab2174c580cedcc08320b3ba86
#
_cell.length_a   1.000
_cell.length_b   1.000
_cell.length_c   1.000
_cell.angle_alpha   90.00
_cell.angle_beta   90.00
_cell.angle_gamma   90.00
#
_symmetry.space_group_name_H-M   'P 1'
#
loop_
_entity.id
_entity.type
_entity.pdbx_description
1 polymer ?
#
loop_
_entity_poly.entity_id
_entity_poly.type
_entity_poly.pdbx_seq_one_letter_code
_entity_poly.pdbx_strand_id
1 'polypeptide(L)'
;KPAEPPRKEEAKPPPTAERNLFVNFIAQLAHMAYAAMGLVEGSRGVNLQEAQYIIDSLGMLKEKTKGNLSPEEERALEGILYELKMNYVRVAGL
;
A
#
# COMPACT_ATOMS: atom_id res chain seq x y z
N LYS A 1 4.99 17.13 -23.77
CA LYS A 1 4.98 16.94 -23.80
C LYS A 1 4.83 16.58 -23.69
N PRO A 2 4.90 16.78 -23.78
CA PRO A 2 4.84 16.43 -23.74
C PRO A 2 4.78 15.69 -23.58
N ALA A 3 4.96 15.76 -23.55
CA ALA A 3 4.98 15.25 -23.58
C ALA A 3 4.92 14.56 -23.31
N GLU A 4 4.98 14.51 -23.26
CA GLU A 4 4.97 14.05 -23.27
C GLU A 4 4.69 13.47 -23.31
N PRO A 5 4.95 13.55 -23.56
CA PRO A 5 4.78 12.91 -23.79
C PRO A 5 4.62 12.11 -23.79
N PRO A 6 4.79 12.02 -24.04
CA PRO A 6 4.67 11.27 -24.08
C PRO A 6 4.76 10.47 -23.86
N ARG A 7 5.02 10.52 -23.88
CA ARG A 7 5.06 9.98 -23.73
C ARG A 7 4.89 9.13 -23.78
N LYS A 8 4.97 8.95 -24.03
CA LYS A 8 4.82 8.24 -24.12
C LYS A 8 4.77 7.43 -24.14
N GLU A 9 4.81 7.53 -24.34
CA GLU A 9 4.73 6.86 -24.39
C GLU A 9 4.94 6.06 -24.47
N GLU A 10 5.26 6.13 -24.83
CA GLU A 10 5.45 5.54 -24.86
C GLU A 10 5.60 4.49 -24.77
N ALA A 11 5.96 4.52 -24.87
CA ALA A 11 6.03 3.56 -24.87
C ALA A 11 5.86 2.57 -24.08
N LYS A 12 5.59 2.06 -24.03
CA LYS A 12 5.25 1.27 -23.30
C LYS A 12 5.58 0.43 -22.64
N PRO A 13 5.84 0.75 -22.26
CA PRO A 13 6.56 -0.09 -21.42
C PRO A 13 5.72 -1.01 -20.68
N PRO A 14 6.30 -1.97 -20.10
CA PRO A 14 5.48 -2.94 -19.43
C PRO A 14 4.79 -2.29 -18.28
N PRO A 15 3.58 -2.65 -18.07
CA PRO A 15 2.86 -2.16 -16.92
C PRO A 15 3.30 -2.92 -15.69
N THR A 16 4.47 -2.67 -15.24
CA THR A 16 4.97 -3.32 -14.06
C THR A 16 4.63 -2.51 -12.83
N ALA A 17 4.84 -3.09 -11.68
CA ALA A 17 4.62 -2.39 -10.43
C ALA A 17 5.46 -1.13 -10.36
N GLU A 18 6.61 -1.13 -11.02
CA GLU A 18 7.46 0.03 -11.02
C GLU A 18 6.81 1.24 -11.63
N ARG A 19 5.91 0.99 -12.57
CA ARG A 19 5.25 2.07 -13.27
C ARG A 19 4.10 2.65 -12.49
N ASN A 20 3.62 1.94 -11.51
CA ASN A 20 2.52 2.44 -10.70
C ASN A 20 3.06 2.85 -9.35
N LEU A 21 3.40 4.12 -9.26
CA LEU A 21 3.99 4.65 -8.03
C LEU A 21 3.05 4.56 -6.86
N PHE A 22 1.76 4.70 -7.10
CA PHE A 22 0.81 4.62 -6.01
C PHE A 22 0.79 3.22 -5.41
N VAL A 23 0.70 2.20 -6.27
CA VAL A 23 0.68 0.82 -5.79
C VAL A 23 1.97 0.50 -5.05
N ASN A 24 3.10 0.95 -5.59
CA ASN A 24 4.38 0.72 -4.92
C ASN A 24 4.44 1.40 -3.57
N PHE A 25 3.90 2.61 -3.50
CA PHE A 25 3.92 3.36 -2.24
C PHE A 25 3.10 2.67 -1.16
N ILE A 26 1.88 2.26 -1.51
CA ILE A 26 1.05 1.61 -0.50
C ILE A 26 1.59 0.22 -0.14
N ALA A 27 2.25 -0.45 -1.08
CA ALA A 27 2.88 -1.73 -0.78
C ALA A 27 4.01 -1.54 0.22
N GLN A 28 4.74 -0.45 0.11
CA GLN A 28 5.80 -0.13 1.04
C GLN A 28 5.24 0.12 2.44
N LEU A 29 4.14 0.86 2.50
CA LEU A 29 3.49 1.08 3.78
C LEU A 29 3.00 -0.23 4.39
N ALA A 30 2.47 -1.11 3.54
CA ALA A 30 2.02 -2.41 4.01
C ALA A 30 3.19 -3.21 4.60
N HIS A 31 4.34 -3.17 3.93
CA HIS A 31 5.52 -3.87 4.43
C HIS A 31 5.92 -3.33 5.80
N MET A 32 5.88 -2.01 5.97
CA MET A 32 6.21 -1.41 7.26
C MET A 32 5.25 -1.84 8.33
N ALA A 33 3.97 -1.97 7.99
CA ALA A 33 2.98 -2.43 8.95
C ALA A 33 3.23 -3.88 9.34
N TYR A 34 3.54 -4.72 8.36
CA TYR A 34 3.87 -6.12 8.66
C TYR A 34 5.11 -6.22 9.54
N ALA A 35 6.11 -5.39 9.29
CA ALA A 35 7.29 -5.37 10.13
C ALA A 35 6.93 -4.96 11.56
N ALA A 36 6.06 -3.98 11.70
CA ALA A 36 5.62 -3.53 13.01
C ALA A 36 4.83 -4.61 13.75
N MET A 37 4.17 -5.49 12.99
CA MET A 37 3.46 -6.61 13.59
C MET A 37 4.37 -7.80 13.90
N GLY A 38 5.65 -7.69 13.56
CA GLY A 38 6.59 -8.77 13.79
C GLY A 38 6.49 -9.88 12.77
N LEU A 39 5.89 -9.62 11.62
CA LEU A 39 5.64 -10.64 10.62
C LEU A 39 6.66 -10.65 9.49
N VAL A 40 7.67 -9.80 9.58
CA VAL A 40 8.75 -9.74 8.60
C VAL A 40 10.02 -10.25 9.25
N GLU A 41 10.76 -11.05 8.51
CA GLU A 41 12.02 -11.57 9.01
C GLU A 41 12.93 -10.41 9.37
N GLY A 42 13.55 -10.49 10.55
CA GLY A 42 14.40 -9.41 11.01
C GLY A 42 13.68 -8.30 11.75
N SER A 43 12.38 -8.46 11.95
CA SER A 43 11.61 -7.47 12.72
C SER A 43 12.14 -7.39 14.15
N ARG A 44 11.98 -6.21 14.74
CA ARG A 44 12.46 -5.97 16.09
C ARG A 44 11.43 -6.27 17.16
N GLY A 45 10.48 -7.09 16.85
CA GLY A 45 9.41 -7.37 17.77
C GLY A 45 8.13 -6.76 17.29
N VAL A 46 7.15 -6.64 18.19
CA VAL A 46 5.83 -6.20 17.82
C VAL A 46 5.57 -4.80 18.37
N ASN A 47 5.15 -3.90 17.48
CA ASN A 47 4.75 -2.56 17.85
C ASN A 47 3.38 -2.31 17.24
N LEU A 48 2.33 -2.64 18.01
CA LEU A 48 0.98 -2.56 17.49
C LEU A 48 0.51 -1.13 17.31
N GLN A 49 1.06 -0.19 18.08
CA GLN A 49 0.71 1.21 17.88
C GLN A 49 1.17 1.71 16.53
N GLU A 50 2.37 1.34 16.15
CA GLU A 50 2.89 1.74 14.85
C GLU A 50 2.10 1.06 13.74
N ALA A 51 1.77 -0.21 13.91
CA ALA A 51 0.97 -0.92 12.90
C ALA A 51 -0.38 -0.24 12.74
N GLN A 52 -1.01 0.14 13.85
CA GLN A 52 -2.31 0.81 13.79
C GLN A 52 -2.20 2.14 13.08
N TYR A 53 -1.13 2.87 13.36
CA TYR A 53 -0.92 4.16 12.73
C TYR A 53 -0.83 4.01 11.20
N ILE A 54 -0.12 2.98 10.76
CA ILE A 54 0.04 2.76 9.33
C ILE A 54 -1.29 2.36 8.69
N ILE A 55 -2.04 1.48 9.37
CA ILE A 55 -3.34 1.06 8.86
C ILE A 55 -4.28 2.27 8.76
N ASP A 56 -4.27 3.11 9.78
CA ASP A 56 -5.10 4.31 9.76
C ASP A 56 -4.68 5.25 8.64
N SER A 57 -3.37 5.36 8.41
CA SER A 57 -2.86 6.21 7.34
C SER A 57 -3.33 5.71 5.98
N LEU A 58 -3.34 4.39 5.80
CA LEU A 58 -3.84 3.83 4.54
C LEU A 58 -5.33 4.07 4.38
N GLY A 59 -6.08 4.02 5.48
CA GLY A 59 -7.49 4.35 5.43
C GLY A 59 -7.71 5.80 5.06
N MET A 60 -6.88 6.68 5.59
CA MET A 60 -6.94 8.08 5.25
C MET A 60 -6.65 8.27 3.76
N LEU A 61 -5.64 7.57 3.24
CA LEU A 61 -5.32 7.65 1.83
C LEU A 61 -6.49 7.22 0.97
N LYS A 62 -7.19 6.17 1.40
CA LYS A 62 -8.34 5.69 0.65
C LYS A 62 -9.38 6.79 0.53
N GLU A 63 -9.65 7.49 1.63
CA GLU A 63 -10.63 8.56 1.61
C GLU A 63 -10.15 9.75 0.77
N LYS A 64 -8.89 10.11 0.92
CA LYS A 64 -8.37 11.28 0.23
C LYS A 64 -8.22 11.07 -1.27
N THR A 65 -8.07 9.84 -1.71
CA THR A 65 -7.89 9.54 -3.12
C THR A 65 -9.16 9.05 -3.79
N LYS A 66 -10.27 9.07 -3.07
CA LYS A 66 -11.53 8.56 -3.59
C LYS A 66 -11.88 9.26 -4.90
N GLY A 67 -12.19 8.46 -5.92
CA GLY A 67 -12.53 8.99 -7.21
C GLY A 67 -11.33 9.29 -8.10
N ASN A 68 -10.13 9.15 -7.58
CA ASN A 68 -8.91 9.47 -8.33
C ASN A 68 -8.02 8.28 -8.60
N LEU A 69 -8.48 7.09 -8.26
CA LEU A 69 -7.67 5.89 -8.43
C LEU A 69 -8.20 5.09 -9.62
N SER A 70 -7.26 4.43 -10.31
CA SER A 70 -7.67 3.46 -11.32
C SER A 70 -8.28 2.25 -10.61
N PRO A 71 -9.03 1.41 -11.33
CA PRO A 71 -9.57 0.20 -10.71
C PRO A 71 -8.49 -0.69 -10.11
N GLU A 72 -7.34 -0.75 -10.75
CA GLU A 72 -6.23 -1.54 -10.24
C GLU A 72 -5.71 -0.98 -8.92
N GLU A 73 -5.54 0.34 -8.87
CA GLU A 73 -5.06 0.99 -7.64
C GLU A 73 -6.06 0.82 -6.51
N GLU A 74 -7.33 0.93 -6.85
CA GLU A 74 -8.39 0.78 -5.85
C GLU A 74 -8.39 -0.62 -5.27
N ARG A 75 -8.28 -1.62 -6.13
CA ARG A 75 -8.26 -3.01 -5.67
C ARG A 75 -7.04 -3.29 -4.81
N ALA A 76 -5.89 -2.73 -5.21
CA ALA A 76 -4.68 -2.94 -4.43
C ALA A 76 -4.80 -2.35 -3.03
N LEU A 77 -5.34 -1.15 -2.95
CA LEU A 77 -5.48 -0.48 -1.66
C LEU A 77 -6.46 -1.21 -0.76
N GLU A 78 -7.59 -1.62 -1.33
CA GLU A 78 -8.60 -2.34 -0.56
C GLU A 78 -8.07 -3.69 -0.10
N GLY A 79 -7.34 -4.39 -0.97
CA GLY A 79 -6.77 -5.67 -0.61
C GLY A 79 -5.75 -5.55 0.50
N ILE A 80 -4.89 -4.54 0.40
CA ILE A 80 -3.87 -4.31 1.41
C ILE A 80 -4.51 -3.99 2.75
N LEU A 81 -5.51 -3.10 2.76
CA LEU A 81 -6.20 -2.76 4.00
C LEU A 81 -6.86 -3.97 4.63
N TYR A 82 -7.51 -4.80 3.81
CA TYR A 82 -8.15 -5.99 4.33
C TYR A 82 -7.14 -6.93 4.97
N GLU A 83 -6.05 -7.19 4.27
CA GLU A 83 -5.02 -8.10 4.77
C GLU A 83 -4.39 -7.58 6.06
N LEU A 84 -4.09 -6.28 6.08
CA LEU A 84 -3.46 -5.71 7.26
C LEU A 84 -4.38 -5.77 8.47
N LYS A 85 -5.65 -5.48 8.28
CA LYS A 85 -6.60 -5.52 9.39
C LYS A 85 -6.76 -6.93 9.91
N MET A 86 -6.82 -7.91 9.01
CA MET A 86 -6.94 -9.30 9.42
C MET A 86 -5.73 -9.74 10.24
N ASN A 87 -4.54 -9.40 9.76
CA ASN A 87 -3.33 -9.77 10.46
C ASN A 87 -3.19 -9.03 11.77
N TYR A 88 -3.62 -7.78 11.80
CA TYR A 88 -3.57 -7.00 13.03
C TYR A 88 -4.41 -7.66 14.13
N VAL A 89 -5.62 -8.04 13.78
CA VAL A 89 -6.51 -8.69 14.74
C VAL A 89 -5.88 -9.97 15.27
N ARG A 90 -5.28 -10.74 14.39
CA ARG A 90 -4.67 -11.99 14.80
C ARG A 90 -3.47 -11.77 15.71
N VAL A 91 -2.60 -10.84 15.35
CA VAL A 91 -1.40 -10.57 16.14
C VAL A 91 -1.77 -9.96 17.48
N ALA A 92 -2.78 -9.10 17.49
CA ALA A 92 -3.22 -8.46 18.73
C ALA A 92 -3.99 -9.41 19.64
N GLY A 93 -4.39 -10.55 19.14
CA GLY A 93 -5.12 -11.50 19.96
C GLY A 93 -6.56 -11.13 20.16
N LEU A 94 -7.12 -10.38 19.25
CA LEU A 94 -8.51 -9.93 19.37
C LEU A 94 -9.49 -10.95 18.81
#